data_bdf1822a33cf44e356d7d5150d04a116
#
_entry.id   bdf1822a33cf44e356d7d5150d04a116
#
_cell.length_a   1.000
_cell.length_b   1.000
_cell.length_c   1.000
_cell.angle_alpha   90.00
_cell.angle_beta   90.00
_cell.angle_gamma   90.00
#
_symmetry.space_group_name_H-M   'P 1'
#
loop_
_entity.id
_entity.type
_entity.pdbx_description
1 polymer ?
#
loop_
_entity_poly.entity_id
_entity_poly.type
_entity_poly.pdbx_seq_one_letter_code
_entity_poly.pdbx_strand_id
1 'polypeptide(L)'
;MRNIIYKAEDVVDSLSTLRKEGVKKGAWTGFDSLFDKYSVKKGSTTYIYAGAHQGKSQFGFELMMNLSEYSGWKWAVYTPETGSPTEVFAELLWVYLRKPFLINDHLTATDEETEKAISFINDHFYIIDSGLQDLSVEGFYTAVDQIEAENFITIDGCMIDPF
;
A
#
# COMPACT_ATOMS: atom_id res chain seq x y z
N MET A 1 29.88 -7.01 0.02
CA MET A 1 29.14 -7.14 1.31
C MET A 1 28.70 -5.76 1.76
N ARG A 2 27.41 -5.55 2.10
CA ARG A 2 26.98 -4.31 2.76
C ARG A 2 27.59 -4.25 4.16
N ASN A 3 28.20 -3.13 4.52
CA ASN A 3 28.68 -2.89 5.87
C ASN A 3 27.45 -2.87 6.81
N ILE A 4 27.47 -3.66 7.88
CA ILE A 4 26.34 -3.76 8.82
C ILE A 4 26.55 -2.86 10.05
N ILE A 5 27.79 -2.45 10.28
CA ILE A 5 28.18 -1.61 11.41
C ILE A 5 28.84 -0.34 10.87
N TYR A 6 28.32 0.81 11.29
CA TYR A 6 28.81 2.14 10.90
C TYR A 6 29.16 2.95 12.14
N LYS A 7 30.21 3.76 12.03
CA LYS A 7 30.52 4.86 12.96
C LYS A 7 30.16 6.19 12.31
N ALA A 8 30.09 7.25 13.10
CA ALA A 8 29.78 8.59 12.59
C ALA A 8 30.76 9.06 11.51
N GLU A 9 32.03 8.68 11.63
CA GLU A 9 33.11 8.98 10.64
C GLU A 9 32.85 8.36 9.27
N ASP A 10 32.17 7.21 9.20
CA ASP A 10 31.84 6.52 7.94
C ASP A 10 30.72 7.21 7.13
N VAL A 11 29.99 8.15 7.75
CA VAL A 11 28.81 8.80 7.17
C VAL A 11 28.87 10.34 7.21
N VAL A 12 30.06 10.93 7.41
CA VAL A 12 30.24 12.39 7.55
C VAL A 12 29.66 13.16 6.37
N ASP A 13 29.89 12.70 5.14
CA ASP A 13 29.40 13.37 3.92
C ASP A 13 27.87 13.32 3.86
N SER A 14 27.28 12.18 4.22
CA SER A 14 25.81 12.01 4.30
C SER A 14 25.22 12.90 5.40
N LEU A 15 25.89 13.03 6.54
CA LEU A 15 25.47 13.94 7.62
C LEU A 15 25.58 15.41 7.20
N SER A 16 26.61 15.77 6.44
CA SER A 16 26.75 17.13 5.91
C SER A 16 25.66 17.47 4.91
N THR A 17 25.29 16.53 4.05
CA THR A 17 24.18 16.67 3.12
C THR A 17 22.86 16.80 3.87
N LEU A 18 22.59 15.93 4.84
CA LEU A 18 21.40 15.96 5.68
C LEU A 18 21.27 17.30 6.43
N ARG A 19 22.39 17.85 6.94
CA ARG A 19 22.41 19.16 7.62
C ARG A 19 22.01 20.31 6.69
N LYS A 20 22.38 20.24 5.40
CA LYS A 20 22.10 21.30 4.41
C LYS A 20 20.71 21.21 3.84
N GLU A 21 20.27 19.98 3.51
CA GLU A 21 19.02 19.73 2.78
C GLU A 21 17.84 19.40 3.70
N GLY A 22 18.12 19.04 4.96
CA GLY A 22 17.10 18.54 5.87
C GLY A 22 16.63 17.12 5.55
N VAL A 23 15.66 16.65 6.31
CA VAL A 23 15.04 15.33 6.08
C VAL A 23 14.02 15.45 4.94
N LYS A 24 14.19 14.69 3.88
CA LYS A 24 13.21 14.62 2.78
C LYS A 24 11.85 14.14 3.31
N LYS A 25 10.80 14.87 3.02
CA LYS A 25 9.42 14.45 3.33
C LYS A 25 9.10 13.16 2.54
N GLY A 26 8.27 12.31 3.09
CA GLY A 26 7.69 11.16 2.40
C GLY A 26 6.61 11.58 1.40
N ALA A 27 5.97 10.59 0.76
CA ALA A 27 4.83 10.82 -0.11
C ALA A 27 3.62 11.34 0.70
N TRP A 28 2.85 12.21 0.08
CA TRP A 28 1.62 12.72 0.68
C TRP A 28 0.56 11.63 0.77
N THR A 29 -0.13 11.59 1.89
CA THR A 29 -1.11 10.54 2.21
C THR A 29 -2.46 10.70 1.51
N GLY A 30 -2.70 11.83 0.84
CA GLY A 30 -4.02 12.18 0.31
C GLY A 30 -4.99 12.77 1.35
N PHE A 31 -4.63 12.76 2.61
CA PHE A 31 -5.46 13.33 3.69
C PHE A 31 -4.94 14.71 4.12
N ASP A 32 -5.70 15.76 3.86
CA ASP A 32 -5.33 17.14 4.24
C ASP A 32 -5.07 17.29 5.73
N SER A 33 -5.81 16.60 6.57
CA SER A 33 -5.64 16.62 8.03
C SER A 33 -4.28 16.08 8.50
N LEU A 34 -3.58 15.32 7.64
CA LEU A 34 -2.27 14.74 7.92
C LEU A 34 -1.13 15.47 7.20
N PHE A 35 -1.41 16.49 6.39
CA PHE A 35 -0.45 17.11 5.47
C PHE A 35 0.91 17.47 6.10
N ASP A 36 0.90 18.11 7.28
CA ASP A 36 2.13 18.47 8.00
C ASP A 36 2.51 17.52 9.15
N LYS A 37 1.70 16.50 9.40
CA LYS A 37 1.87 15.62 10.56
C LYS A 37 2.45 14.27 10.20
N TYR A 38 2.10 13.76 9.02
CA TYR A 38 2.49 12.42 8.61
C TYR A 38 2.68 12.34 7.09
N SER A 39 3.71 11.62 6.67
CA SER A 39 3.98 11.27 5.28
C SER A 39 4.55 9.86 5.19
N VAL A 40 4.27 9.14 4.13
CA VAL A 40 4.72 7.76 3.97
C VAL A 40 6.07 7.73 3.26
N LYS A 41 7.04 7.02 3.83
CA LYS A 41 8.37 6.84 3.24
C LYS A 41 8.58 5.39 2.83
N LYS A 42 9.13 5.19 1.63
CA LYS A 42 9.66 3.87 1.23
C LYS A 42 10.73 3.40 2.22
N GLY A 43 10.71 2.11 2.55
CA GLY A 43 11.62 1.53 3.54
C GLY A 43 11.28 1.83 5.00
N SER A 44 10.11 2.40 5.27
CA SER A 44 9.60 2.62 6.63
C SER A 44 8.37 1.74 6.90
N THR A 45 8.19 1.33 8.13
CA THR A 45 6.99 0.60 8.56
C THR A 45 6.00 1.54 9.22
N THR A 46 4.73 1.41 8.88
CA THR A 46 3.60 2.12 9.50
C THR A 46 2.72 1.09 10.17
N TYR A 47 2.45 1.27 11.47
CA TYR A 47 1.49 0.46 12.21
C TYR A 47 0.19 1.22 12.37
N ILE A 48 -0.92 0.64 11.90
CA ILE A 48 -2.27 1.17 12.11
C ILE A 48 -2.93 0.32 13.19
N TYR A 49 -3.18 0.91 14.34
CA TYR A 49 -3.84 0.26 15.47
C TYR A 49 -5.20 0.89 15.74
N ALA A 50 -6.22 0.06 15.83
CA ALA A 50 -7.57 0.48 16.19
C ALA A 50 -8.33 -0.70 16.83
N GLY A 51 -9.41 -0.40 17.53
CA GLY A 51 -10.32 -1.43 18.02
C GLY A 51 -11.01 -2.18 16.86
N ALA A 52 -11.62 -3.31 17.19
CA ALA A 52 -12.40 -4.07 16.21
C ALA A 52 -13.49 -3.18 15.57
N HIS A 53 -13.70 -3.34 14.27
CA HIS A 53 -14.71 -2.61 13.47
C HIS A 53 -14.59 -1.07 13.47
N GLN A 54 -13.40 -0.51 13.76
CA GLN A 54 -13.15 0.93 13.73
C GLN A 54 -12.55 1.43 12.41
N GLY A 55 -12.68 0.67 11.33
CA GLY A 55 -12.26 1.11 10.00
C GLY A 55 -10.75 1.05 9.73
N LYS A 56 -9.98 0.24 10.48
CA LYS A 56 -8.53 0.08 10.30
C LYS A 56 -8.18 -0.31 8.85
N SER A 57 -8.76 -1.38 8.34
CA SER A 57 -8.51 -1.88 6.99
C SER A 57 -8.97 -0.88 5.93
N GLN A 58 -10.13 -0.26 6.13
CA GLN A 58 -10.64 0.80 5.25
C GLN A 58 -9.68 1.98 5.14
N PHE A 59 -9.13 2.45 6.28
CA PHE A 59 -8.10 3.49 6.26
C PHE A 59 -6.84 3.05 5.53
N GLY A 60 -6.43 1.78 5.68
CA GLY A 60 -5.31 1.19 4.94
C GLY A 60 -5.54 1.20 3.44
N PHE A 61 -6.70 0.75 2.97
CA PHE A 61 -7.07 0.78 1.55
C PHE A 61 -7.14 2.20 0.99
N GLU A 62 -7.74 3.15 1.72
CA GLU A 62 -7.75 4.57 1.34
C GLU A 62 -6.34 5.16 1.22
N LEU A 63 -5.46 4.86 2.19
CA LEU A 63 -4.07 5.32 2.16
C LEU A 63 -3.31 4.77 0.96
N MET A 64 -3.42 3.47 0.69
CA MET A 64 -2.80 2.84 -0.47
C MET A 64 -3.33 3.41 -1.78
N MET A 65 -4.65 3.58 -1.90
CA MET A 65 -5.29 4.15 -3.07
C MET A 65 -4.78 5.57 -3.34
N ASN A 66 -4.76 6.43 -2.34
CA ASN A 66 -4.24 7.79 -2.47
C ASN A 66 -2.76 7.80 -2.90
N LEU A 67 -1.92 6.93 -2.33
CA LEU A 67 -0.52 6.84 -2.72
C LEU A 67 -0.34 6.32 -4.14
N SER A 68 -1.22 5.45 -4.62
CA SER A 68 -1.25 5.02 -6.02
C SER A 68 -1.68 6.17 -6.94
N GLU A 69 -2.75 6.89 -6.62
CA GLU A 69 -3.25 8.01 -7.42
C GLU A 69 -2.27 9.18 -7.50
N TYR A 70 -1.67 9.59 -6.36
CA TYR A 70 -0.83 10.79 -6.30
C TYR A 70 0.66 10.53 -6.52
N SER A 71 1.13 9.32 -6.32
CA SER A 71 2.56 8.99 -6.34
C SER A 71 2.90 7.76 -7.18
N GLY A 72 1.92 7.11 -7.80
CA GLY A 72 2.10 5.94 -8.67
C GLY A 72 2.61 4.70 -7.95
N TRP A 73 2.36 4.58 -6.64
CA TRP A 73 2.84 3.43 -5.87
C TRP A 73 2.14 2.14 -6.27
N LYS A 74 2.91 1.05 -6.22
CA LYS A 74 2.44 -0.32 -6.42
C LYS A 74 2.50 -1.10 -5.12
N TRP A 75 1.50 -1.92 -4.87
CA TRP A 75 1.26 -2.56 -3.58
C TRP A 75 1.16 -4.07 -3.69
N ALA A 76 1.82 -4.77 -2.78
CA ALA A 76 1.53 -6.16 -2.46
C ALA A 76 0.68 -6.21 -1.19
N VAL A 77 -0.46 -6.88 -1.25
CA VAL A 77 -1.47 -6.87 -0.18
C VAL A 77 -1.79 -8.29 0.26
N TYR A 78 -1.67 -8.54 1.56
CA TYR A 78 -2.11 -9.76 2.22
C TYR A 78 -3.08 -9.42 3.34
N THR A 79 -4.34 -9.77 3.15
CA THR A 79 -5.41 -9.46 4.10
C THR A 79 -6.44 -10.60 4.19
N PRO A 80 -6.09 -11.71 4.85
CA PRO A 80 -6.96 -12.88 4.97
C PRO A 80 -8.25 -12.59 5.75
N GLU A 81 -8.27 -11.57 6.63
CA GLU A 81 -9.50 -11.18 7.35
C GLU A 81 -10.53 -10.51 6.44
N THR A 82 -10.13 -9.87 5.36
CA THR A 82 -11.06 -9.25 4.41
C THR A 82 -11.79 -10.29 3.57
N GLY A 83 -11.19 -11.47 3.39
CA GLY A 83 -11.76 -12.60 2.68
C GLY A 83 -10.97 -12.99 1.43
N SER A 84 -11.69 -13.49 0.41
CA SER A 84 -11.09 -13.91 -0.86
C SER A 84 -10.51 -12.73 -1.66
N PRO A 85 -9.62 -12.98 -2.63
CA PRO A 85 -9.13 -11.92 -3.53
C PRO A 85 -10.26 -11.11 -4.20
N THR A 86 -11.37 -11.75 -4.53
CA THR A 86 -12.54 -11.07 -5.10
C THR A 86 -13.10 -10.02 -4.15
N GLU A 87 -13.20 -10.33 -2.85
CA GLU A 87 -13.70 -9.39 -1.84
C GLU A 87 -12.72 -8.24 -1.63
N VAL A 88 -11.42 -8.52 -1.60
CA VAL A 88 -10.39 -7.48 -1.50
C VAL A 88 -10.43 -6.54 -2.72
N PHE A 89 -10.54 -7.07 -3.93
CA PHE A 89 -10.69 -6.24 -5.14
C PHE A 89 -12.00 -5.44 -5.14
N ALA A 90 -13.10 -5.99 -4.62
CA ALA A 90 -14.35 -5.26 -4.48
C ALA A 90 -14.23 -4.06 -3.52
N GLU A 91 -13.51 -4.21 -2.40
CA GLU A 91 -13.19 -3.10 -1.49
C GLU A 91 -12.32 -2.03 -2.16
N LEU A 92 -11.28 -2.44 -2.91
CA LEU A 92 -10.44 -1.50 -3.67
C LEU A 92 -11.25 -0.75 -4.74
N LEU A 93 -12.15 -1.43 -5.44
CA LEU A 93 -13.07 -0.80 -6.40
C LEU A 93 -13.97 0.23 -5.72
N TRP A 94 -14.53 -0.11 -4.56
CA TRP A 94 -15.34 0.84 -3.77
C TRP A 94 -14.55 2.09 -3.40
N VAL A 95 -13.32 1.91 -2.90
CA VAL A 95 -12.45 3.02 -2.52
C VAL A 95 -12.11 3.91 -3.72
N TYR A 96 -11.75 3.33 -4.86
CA TYR A 96 -11.42 4.08 -6.07
C TYR A 96 -12.63 4.83 -6.65
N LEU A 97 -13.76 4.14 -6.80
CA LEU A 97 -14.97 4.68 -7.43
C LEU A 97 -15.67 5.74 -6.57
N ARG A 98 -15.48 5.70 -5.24
CA ARG A 98 -16.25 6.54 -4.30
C ARG A 98 -17.77 6.37 -4.45
N LYS A 99 -18.18 5.25 -4.99
CA LYS A 99 -19.57 4.86 -5.30
C LYS A 99 -19.77 3.37 -5.03
N PRO A 100 -21.01 2.92 -4.78
CA PRO A 100 -21.30 1.50 -4.73
C PRO A 100 -20.86 0.79 -6.02
N PHE A 101 -20.10 -0.30 -5.86
CA PHE A 101 -19.69 -1.17 -6.97
C PHE A 101 -20.80 -2.18 -7.32
N LEU A 102 -21.48 -2.70 -6.28
CA LEU A 102 -22.56 -3.68 -6.48
C LEU A 102 -23.81 -2.99 -7.05
N ILE A 103 -24.43 -3.62 -8.06
CA ILE A 103 -25.61 -3.08 -8.75
C ILE A 103 -26.81 -3.17 -7.82
N ASN A 104 -27.14 -2.08 -7.14
CA ASN A 104 -28.24 -2.01 -6.19
C ASN A 104 -29.19 -0.82 -6.39
N ASP A 105 -28.74 0.29 -6.95
CA ASP A 105 -29.53 1.51 -7.12
C ASP A 105 -28.97 2.47 -8.16
N HIS A 106 -29.53 3.68 -8.23
CA HIS A 106 -29.19 4.73 -9.18
C HIS A 106 -27.80 5.39 -8.96
N LEU A 107 -27.13 5.07 -7.86
CA LEU A 107 -25.82 5.62 -7.50
C LEU A 107 -24.68 4.66 -7.84
N THR A 108 -24.99 3.48 -8.35
CA THR A 108 -24.00 2.47 -8.75
C THR A 108 -23.09 2.99 -9.85
N ALA A 109 -21.83 2.62 -9.80
CA ALA A 109 -20.87 2.93 -10.85
C ALA A 109 -21.32 2.33 -12.19
N THR A 110 -21.08 3.06 -13.28
CA THR A 110 -21.35 2.56 -14.64
C THR A 110 -20.33 1.50 -15.04
N ASP A 111 -20.62 0.73 -16.08
CA ASP A 111 -19.70 -0.27 -16.62
C ASP A 111 -18.39 0.40 -17.06
N GLU A 112 -18.43 1.57 -17.71
CA GLU A 112 -17.25 2.32 -18.15
C GLU A 112 -16.40 2.80 -16.95
N GLU A 113 -17.02 3.29 -15.89
CA GLU A 113 -16.32 3.68 -14.66
C GLU A 113 -15.66 2.45 -14.01
N THR A 114 -16.37 1.32 -13.98
CA THR A 114 -15.87 0.07 -13.43
C THR A 114 -14.68 -0.48 -14.22
N GLU A 115 -14.74 -0.47 -15.55
CA GLU A 115 -13.63 -0.91 -16.41
C GLU A 115 -12.37 -0.05 -16.19
N LYS A 116 -12.52 1.28 -16.08
CA LYS A 116 -11.40 2.19 -15.76
C LYS A 116 -10.82 1.90 -14.38
N ALA A 117 -11.67 1.66 -13.39
CA ALA A 117 -11.24 1.32 -12.04
C ALA A 117 -10.46 0.00 -12.00
N ILE A 118 -10.95 -1.04 -12.68
CA ILE A 118 -10.27 -2.33 -12.80
C ILE A 118 -8.90 -2.15 -13.46
N SER A 119 -8.81 -1.39 -14.55
CA SER A 119 -7.53 -1.12 -15.20
C SER A 119 -6.54 -0.44 -14.26
N PHE A 120 -6.97 0.60 -13.54
CA PHE A 120 -6.13 1.28 -12.56
C PHE A 120 -5.66 0.35 -11.43
N ILE A 121 -6.58 -0.45 -10.89
CA ILE A 121 -6.28 -1.37 -9.80
C ILE A 121 -5.29 -2.45 -10.27
N ASN A 122 -5.45 -3.00 -11.47
CA ASN A 122 -4.53 -3.98 -12.05
C ASN A 122 -3.09 -3.44 -12.18
N ASP A 123 -2.93 -2.15 -12.43
CA ASP A 123 -1.60 -1.54 -12.56
C ASP A 123 -0.90 -1.31 -11.22
N HIS A 124 -1.66 -1.29 -10.11
CA HIS A 124 -1.15 -0.84 -8.83
C HIS A 124 -1.26 -1.85 -7.67
N PHE A 125 -2.12 -2.87 -7.75
CA PHE A 125 -2.40 -3.76 -6.62
C PHE A 125 -2.24 -5.23 -6.96
N TYR A 126 -1.46 -5.92 -6.16
CA TYR A 126 -1.16 -7.35 -6.26
C TYR A 126 -1.61 -8.04 -4.97
N ILE A 127 -2.67 -8.84 -5.06
CA ILE A 127 -3.24 -9.53 -3.89
C ILE A 127 -2.56 -10.88 -3.74
N ILE A 128 -1.96 -11.10 -2.56
CA ILE A 128 -1.36 -12.37 -2.19
C ILE A 128 -2.42 -13.19 -1.45
N ASP A 129 -2.76 -14.34 -2.01
CA ASP A 129 -3.68 -15.31 -1.41
C ASP A 129 -2.90 -16.57 -1.00
N SER A 130 -2.89 -16.85 0.29
CA SER A 130 -2.25 -18.07 0.82
C SER A 130 -3.21 -19.28 0.87
N GLY A 131 -4.45 -19.10 0.42
CA GLY A 131 -5.50 -20.10 0.56
C GLY A 131 -5.86 -20.33 2.03
N LEU A 132 -5.82 -21.60 2.46
CA LEU A 132 -6.16 -21.99 3.85
C LEU A 132 -4.93 -22.04 4.78
N GLN A 133 -3.76 -21.62 4.33
CA GLN A 133 -2.52 -21.67 5.10
C GLN A 133 -2.12 -20.28 5.58
N ASP A 134 -1.69 -20.17 6.83
CA ASP A 134 -1.07 -18.94 7.31
C ASP A 134 0.22 -18.68 6.56
N LEU A 135 0.35 -17.49 6.02
CA LEU A 135 1.55 -17.06 5.31
C LEU A 135 2.58 -16.55 6.32
N SER A 136 3.77 -17.15 6.34
CA SER A 136 4.86 -16.59 7.12
C SER A 136 5.37 -15.28 6.53
N VAL A 137 6.09 -14.47 7.33
CA VAL A 137 6.71 -13.23 6.86
C VAL A 137 7.68 -13.50 5.70
N GLU A 138 8.48 -14.56 5.79
CA GLU A 138 9.38 -14.97 4.70
C GLU A 138 8.61 -15.39 3.45
N GLY A 139 7.50 -16.14 3.62
CA GLY A 139 6.62 -16.53 2.53
C GLY A 139 6.01 -15.33 1.83
N PHE A 140 5.58 -14.32 2.60
CA PHE A 140 5.07 -13.07 2.07
C PHE A 140 6.11 -12.34 1.19
N TYR A 141 7.33 -12.15 1.71
CA TYR A 141 8.38 -11.49 0.92
C TYR A 141 8.84 -12.31 -0.29
N THR A 142 8.81 -13.64 -0.20
CA THR A 142 9.05 -14.51 -1.36
C THR A 142 8.00 -14.28 -2.46
N ALA A 143 6.73 -14.13 -2.08
CA ALA A 143 5.68 -13.79 -3.03
C ALA A 143 5.85 -12.39 -3.63
N VAL A 144 6.32 -11.42 -2.85
CA VAL A 144 6.65 -10.07 -3.37
C VAL A 144 7.77 -10.14 -4.41
N ASP A 145 8.86 -10.85 -4.11
CA ASP A 145 9.98 -11.05 -5.05
C ASP A 145 9.50 -11.72 -6.34
N GLN A 146 8.58 -12.69 -6.25
CA GLN A 146 7.98 -13.34 -7.41
C GLN A 146 7.15 -12.36 -8.23
N ILE A 147 6.29 -11.55 -7.61
CA ILE A 147 5.50 -10.50 -8.29
C ILE A 147 6.41 -9.56 -9.06
N GLU A 148 7.48 -9.07 -8.43
CA GLU A 148 8.44 -8.15 -9.07
C GLU A 148 9.14 -8.79 -10.27
N ALA A 149 9.57 -10.05 -10.13
CA ALA A 149 10.27 -10.78 -11.19
C ALA A 149 9.37 -11.11 -12.39
N GLU A 150 8.14 -11.56 -12.15
CA GLU A 150 7.20 -11.96 -13.20
C GLU A 150 6.63 -10.77 -13.97
N ASN A 151 6.46 -9.63 -13.32
CA ASN A 151 5.84 -8.44 -13.92
C ASN A 151 6.86 -7.35 -14.32
N PHE A 152 8.15 -7.55 -14.03
CA PHE A 152 9.21 -6.56 -14.30
C PHE A 152 8.93 -5.19 -13.67
N ILE A 153 8.46 -5.20 -12.43
CA ILE A 153 8.08 -4.01 -11.66
C ILE A 153 8.84 -3.96 -10.34
N THR A 154 8.66 -2.86 -9.63
CA THR A 154 9.05 -2.73 -8.21
C THR A 154 7.81 -2.47 -7.37
N ILE A 155 7.65 -3.20 -6.29
CA ILE A 155 6.63 -2.95 -5.27
C ILE A 155 7.12 -1.83 -4.34
N ASP A 156 6.33 -0.78 -4.22
CA ASP A 156 6.65 0.40 -3.41
C ASP A 156 6.22 0.27 -1.97
N GLY A 157 5.16 -0.47 -1.71
CA GLY A 157 4.62 -0.72 -0.39
C GLY A 157 3.96 -2.08 -0.24
N CYS A 158 3.91 -2.55 1.00
CA CYS A 158 3.28 -3.80 1.38
C CYS A 158 2.24 -3.55 2.46
N MET A 159 1.09 -4.23 2.39
CA MET A 159 0.09 -4.26 3.45
C MET A 159 -0.10 -5.68 3.94
N ILE A 160 -0.03 -5.87 5.26
CA ILE A 160 -0.36 -7.13 5.94
C ILE A 160 -1.40 -6.80 7.01
N ASP A 161 -2.60 -7.39 6.94
CA ASP A 161 -3.70 -7.17 7.87
C ASP A 161 -4.49 -8.48 8.10
N PRO A 162 -4.44 -9.06 9.31
CA PRO A 162 -3.68 -8.63 10.50
C PRO A 162 -2.20 -9.04 10.43
N PHE A 163 -1.41 -8.33 11.23
CA PHE A 163 0.02 -8.66 11.44
C PHE A 163 0.22 -9.23 12.83
#